data_d9ff6e6057622b85935e42251bd17bd8
#
_entry.id   d9ff6e6057622b85935e42251bd17bd8
#
_cell.length_a   1.000
_cell.length_b   1.000
_cell.length_c   1.000
_cell.angle_alpha   90.00
_cell.angle_beta   90.00
_cell.angle_gamma   90.00
#
_symmetry.space_group_name_H-M   'P 1'
#
loop_
_entity.id
_entity.type
_entity.pdbx_description
1 polymer ?
#
loop_
_entity_poly.entity_id
_entity_poly.type
_entity_poly.pdbx_seq_one_letter_code
_entity_poly.pdbx_strand_id
1 'polypeptide(L)'
;MPHPAITPPDLTGRVVLVTGAARGQGREHCEAFAAAGCDVIALDLCRDIETVPYPMADPADLDATAEAVRALGRRCVTGQVDVRDMPRMRELVDAGVSELGGLDFVIANAGVSPQPTTSWERSEEEWDTTIDINLKGTWVTTTVAIPHILATGRGGALVLISSMVGLRGGSFTASYATSKWGVRGLAKALAGELGFSNVRCNSIHPGNVRTPMIENPSMISMMSGGQGTTLEDTAKTFAGMNQMPQPWIEPEAIASMALYLCSDAGAGITGASIPVDLGGSEKFGT
;
A
#
# COMPACT_ATOMS: atom_id res chain seq x y z
N MET A 1 4.99 19.76 26.60
CA MET A 1 3.88 18.99 27.20
C MET A 1 3.82 17.66 26.46
N PRO A 2 3.70 16.52 27.13
CA PRO A 2 3.48 15.27 26.42
C PRO A 2 2.17 15.39 25.65
N HIS A 3 2.20 15.07 24.35
CA HIS A 3 0.97 14.95 23.58
C HIS A 3 0.10 13.87 24.21
N PRO A 4 -1.23 14.09 24.33
CA PRO A 4 -2.10 13.02 24.75
C PRO A 4 -1.91 11.84 23.78
N ALA A 5 -1.78 10.62 24.33
CA ALA A 5 -1.71 9.43 23.51
C ALA A 5 -2.95 9.41 22.60
N ILE A 6 -2.73 9.39 21.29
CA ILE A 6 -3.83 9.23 20.33
C ILE A 6 -4.33 7.80 20.54
N THR A 7 -5.53 7.66 21.06
CA THR A 7 -6.17 6.35 21.16
C THR A 7 -6.46 5.85 19.75
N PRO A 8 -6.02 4.65 19.38
CA PRO A 8 -6.39 4.06 18.10
C PRO A 8 -7.93 4.04 17.93
N PRO A 9 -8.45 4.22 16.72
CA PRO A 9 -9.89 4.12 16.50
C PRO A 9 -10.38 2.70 16.85
N ASP A 10 -11.58 2.61 17.41
CA ASP A 10 -12.25 1.32 17.60
C ASP A 10 -12.97 0.92 16.31
N LEU A 11 -12.45 -0.09 15.63
CA LEU A 11 -13.00 -0.67 14.41
C LEU A 11 -13.52 -2.12 14.65
N THR A 12 -13.87 -2.44 15.90
CA THR A 12 -14.36 -3.77 16.28
C THR A 12 -15.58 -4.18 15.44
N GLY A 13 -15.55 -5.40 14.92
CA GLY A 13 -16.60 -5.95 14.05
C GLY A 13 -16.56 -5.47 12.60
N ARG A 14 -15.50 -4.78 12.21
CA ARG A 14 -15.21 -4.43 10.82
C ARG A 14 -14.23 -5.41 10.20
N VAL A 15 -14.21 -5.45 8.87
CA VAL A 15 -13.33 -6.31 8.08
C VAL A 15 -12.54 -5.46 7.08
N VAL A 16 -11.23 -5.70 7.01
CA VAL A 16 -10.33 -5.07 6.06
C VAL A 16 -9.73 -6.08 5.10
N LEU A 17 -9.70 -5.74 3.80
CA LEU A 17 -8.91 -6.43 2.78
C LEU A 17 -7.59 -5.69 2.57
N VAL A 18 -6.47 -6.39 2.66
CA VAL A 18 -5.14 -5.88 2.37
C VAL A 18 -4.48 -6.71 1.28
N THR A 19 -3.99 -6.06 0.22
CA THR A 19 -3.18 -6.72 -0.82
C THR A 19 -1.69 -6.39 -0.67
N GLY A 20 -0.80 -7.32 -1.05
CA GLY A 20 0.63 -7.22 -0.75
C GLY A 20 0.87 -7.34 0.77
N ALA A 21 0.13 -8.26 1.42
CA ALA A 21 -0.03 -8.33 2.87
C ALA A 21 1.09 -9.06 3.60
N ALA A 22 1.97 -9.78 2.87
CA ALA A 22 2.92 -10.70 3.51
C ALA A 22 4.05 -10.00 4.25
N ARG A 23 4.43 -8.77 3.86
CA ARG A 23 5.56 -8.04 4.47
C ARG A 23 5.44 -6.51 4.34
N GLY A 24 6.38 -5.79 4.97
CA GLY A 24 6.52 -4.33 4.85
C GLY A 24 5.24 -3.58 5.20
N GLN A 25 4.85 -2.60 4.37
CA GLN A 25 3.65 -1.81 4.61
C GLN A 25 2.38 -2.67 4.70
N GLY A 26 2.26 -3.72 3.86
CA GLY A 26 1.07 -4.58 3.86
C GLY A 26 0.90 -5.34 5.17
N ARG A 27 1.96 -5.93 5.72
CA ARG A 27 1.94 -6.57 7.05
C ARG A 27 1.54 -5.56 8.12
N GLU A 28 2.17 -4.39 8.12
CA GLU A 28 1.89 -3.33 9.09
C GLU A 28 0.42 -2.87 9.03
N HIS A 29 -0.16 -2.75 7.83
CA HIS A 29 -1.59 -2.49 7.70
C HIS A 29 -2.43 -3.60 8.35
N CYS A 30 -2.10 -4.88 8.13
CA CYS A 30 -2.82 -5.99 8.74
C CYS A 30 -2.77 -5.93 10.27
N GLU A 31 -1.59 -5.71 10.84
CA GLU A 31 -1.37 -5.63 12.28
C GLU A 31 -2.06 -4.41 12.90
N ALA A 32 -1.92 -3.23 12.28
CA ALA A 32 -2.53 -2.00 12.76
C ALA A 32 -4.08 -2.07 12.75
N PHE A 33 -4.68 -2.60 11.68
CA PHE A 33 -6.13 -2.78 11.61
C PHE A 33 -6.62 -3.85 12.58
N ALA A 34 -5.87 -4.93 12.78
CA ALA A 34 -6.18 -5.94 13.78
C ALA A 34 -6.12 -5.37 15.21
N ALA A 35 -5.11 -4.57 15.54
CA ALA A 35 -5.00 -3.86 16.81
C ALA A 35 -6.17 -2.88 17.04
N ALA A 36 -6.74 -2.31 15.97
CA ALA A 36 -7.93 -1.48 16.01
C ALA A 36 -9.25 -2.29 16.08
N GLY A 37 -9.20 -3.62 16.07
CA GLY A 37 -10.38 -4.49 16.22
C GLY A 37 -10.95 -5.08 14.92
N CYS A 38 -10.32 -4.86 13.77
CA CYS A 38 -10.74 -5.44 12.49
C CYS A 38 -10.36 -6.92 12.37
N ASP A 39 -11.20 -7.71 11.72
CA ASP A 39 -10.79 -8.97 11.09
C ASP A 39 -10.15 -8.68 9.72
N VAL A 40 -9.26 -9.55 9.25
CA VAL A 40 -8.39 -9.27 8.11
C VAL A 40 -8.52 -10.32 7.01
N ILE A 41 -8.67 -9.87 5.76
CA ILE A 41 -8.42 -10.68 4.55
C ILE A 41 -7.04 -10.23 4.02
N ALA A 42 -6.04 -11.11 4.11
CA ALA A 42 -4.66 -10.83 3.75
C ALA A 42 -4.28 -11.58 2.47
N LEU A 43 -4.07 -10.87 1.38
CA LEU A 43 -3.75 -11.44 0.07
C LEU A 43 -2.36 -11.01 -0.38
N ASP A 44 -1.57 -11.96 -0.88
CA ASP A 44 -0.24 -11.70 -1.43
C ASP A 44 0.10 -12.68 -2.56
N LEU A 45 1.07 -12.33 -3.39
CA LEU A 45 1.56 -13.18 -4.46
C LEU A 45 2.43 -14.34 -3.94
N CYS A 46 3.26 -14.08 -2.93
CA CYS A 46 4.18 -15.02 -2.28
C CYS A 46 5.11 -15.75 -3.25
N ARG A 47 5.61 -15.08 -4.26
CA ARG A 47 6.62 -15.61 -5.21
C ARG A 47 7.36 -14.48 -5.91
N ASP A 48 8.56 -14.78 -6.39
CA ASP A 48 9.38 -13.85 -7.17
C ASP A 48 8.74 -13.51 -8.52
N ILE A 49 9.09 -12.32 -9.02
CA ILE A 49 8.75 -11.81 -10.35
C ILE A 49 10.07 -11.47 -11.04
N GLU A 50 10.31 -12.05 -12.21
CA GLU A 50 11.59 -11.98 -12.90
C GLU A 50 12.07 -10.55 -13.18
N THR A 51 11.14 -9.65 -13.51
CA THR A 51 11.44 -8.24 -13.81
C THR A 51 11.60 -7.35 -12.56
N VAL A 52 11.43 -7.91 -11.34
CA VAL A 52 11.58 -7.17 -10.08
C VAL A 52 12.97 -7.43 -9.49
N PRO A 53 13.80 -6.39 -9.25
CA PRO A 53 15.22 -6.56 -8.93
C PRO A 53 15.50 -6.91 -7.46
N TYR A 54 14.53 -7.39 -6.71
CA TYR A 54 14.67 -7.78 -5.30
C TYR A 54 13.76 -8.96 -4.96
N PRO A 55 14.15 -9.81 -4.00
CA PRO A 55 13.32 -10.94 -3.58
C PRO A 55 11.93 -10.48 -3.15
N MET A 56 10.89 -11.18 -3.57
CA MET A 56 9.53 -10.97 -3.11
C MET A 56 9.27 -11.69 -1.78
N ALA A 57 8.08 -11.54 -1.22
CA ALA A 57 7.65 -12.31 -0.07
C ALA A 57 7.47 -13.78 -0.45
N ASP A 58 7.59 -14.67 0.52
CA ASP A 58 7.28 -16.08 0.40
C ASP A 58 6.00 -16.47 1.20
N PRO A 59 5.52 -17.73 1.11
CA PRO A 59 4.36 -18.17 1.87
C PRO A 59 4.52 -18.05 3.39
N ALA A 60 5.73 -18.26 3.94
CA ALA A 60 5.99 -18.16 5.37
C ALA A 60 5.84 -16.71 5.87
N ASP A 61 6.15 -15.72 5.04
CA ASP A 61 5.90 -14.31 5.33
C ASP A 61 4.41 -14.01 5.51
N LEU A 62 3.56 -14.59 4.66
CA LEU A 62 2.10 -14.42 4.76
C LEU A 62 1.53 -15.14 5.98
N ASP A 63 2.04 -16.33 6.28
CA ASP A 63 1.67 -17.07 7.50
C ASP A 63 2.06 -16.29 8.76
N ALA A 64 3.24 -15.68 8.80
CA ALA A 64 3.68 -14.83 9.91
C ALA A 64 2.77 -13.60 10.10
N THR A 65 2.30 -12.98 9.01
CA THR A 65 1.30 -11.89 9.08
C THR A 65 0.00 -12.40 9.69
N ALA A 66 -0.48 -13.57 9.27
CA ALA A 66 -1.71 -14.15 9.82
C ALA A 66 -1.58 -14.49 11.31
N GLU A 67 -0.43 -15.01 11.73
CA GLU A 67 -0.14 -15.29 13.14
C GLU A 67 -0.13 -14.01 13.98
N ALA A 68 0.48 -12.92 13.48
CA ALA A 68 0.49 -11.63 14.16
C ALA A 68 -0.93 -11.08 14.35
N VAL A 69 -1.78 -11.14 13.32
CA VAL A 69 -3.20 -10.75 13.41
C VAL A 69 -3.95 -11.60 14.44
N ARG A 70 -3.75 -12.93 14.45
CA ARG A 70 -4.40 -13.84 15.39
C ARG A 70 -3.92 -13.63 16.83
N ALA A 71 -2.66 -13.28 17.03
CA ALA A 71 -2.11 -12.94 18.34
C ALA A 71 -2.78 -11.70 18.96
N LEU A 72 -3.31 -10.79 18.12
CA LEU A 72 -4.13 -9.65 18.52
C LEU A 72 -5.62 -10.01 18.75
N GLY A 73 -5.96 -11.30 18.73
CA GLY A 73 -7.31 -11.80 18.97
C GLY A 73 -8.28 -11.59 17.80
N ARG A 74 -7.76 -11.38 16.59
CA ARG A 74 -8.59 -11.16 15.40
C ARG A 74 -8.52 -12.35 14.43
N ARG A 75 -9.57 -12.51 13.60
CA ARG A 75 -9.57 -13.53 12.54
C ARG A 75 -8.77 -13.03 11.36
N CYS A 76 -8.03 -13.95 10.72
CA CYS A 76 -7.27 -13.67 9.51
C CYS A 76 -7.50 -14.76 8.49
N VAL A 77 -8.05 -14.39 7.33
CA VAL A 77 -8.16 -15.25 6.14
C VAL A 77 -7.04 -14.86 5.19
N THR A 78 -6.23 -15.82 4.78
CA THR A 78 -5.10 -15.60 3.86
C THR A 78 -5.36 -16.21 2.49
N GLY A 79 -4.74 -15.64 1.46
CA GLY A 79 -4.76 -16.23 0.13
C GLY A 79 -3.56 -15.82 -0.72
N GLN A 80 -2.98 -16.80 -1.43
CA GLN A 80 -1.94 -16.55 -2.41
C GLN A 80 -2.56 -16.25 -3.76
N VAL A 81 -2.30 -15.05 -4.28
CA VAL A 81 -2.86 -14.60 -5.55
C VAL A 81 -2.05 -13.46 -6.18
N ASP A 82 -1.97 -13.49 -7.48
CA ASP A 82 -1.53 -12.34 -8.27
C ASP A 82 -2.69 -11.34 -8.40
N VAL A 83 -2.49 -10.09 -8.03
CA VAL A 83 -3.52 -9.04 -8.13
C VAL A 83 -3.97 -8.79 -9.57
N ARG A 84 -3.23 -9.27 -10.57
CA ARG A 84 -3.61 -9.22 -12.00
C ARG A 84 -4.65 -10.28 -12.38
N ASP A 85 -4.80 -11.34 -11.58
CA ASP A 85 -5.75 -12.44 -11.82
C ASP A 85 -7.11 -12.12 -11.19
N MET A 86 -7.96 -11.38 -11.91
CA MET A 86 -9.27 -10.96 -11.41
C MET A 86 -10.18 -12.14 -11.02
N PRO A 87 -10.29 -13.25 -11.78
CA PRO A 87 -11.09 -14.40 -11.37
C PRO A 87 -10.65 -14.96 -10.00
N ARG A 88 -9.36 -15.17 -9.81
CA ARG A 88 -8.82 -15.71 -8.55
C ARG A 88 -8.94 -14.71 -7.40
N MET A 89 -8.70 -13.43 -7.66
CA MET A 89 -8.94 -12.36 -6.68
C MET A 89 -10.38 -12.36 -6.19
N ARG A 90 -11.36 -12.48 -7.10
CA ARG A 90 -12.78 -12.55 -6.77
C ARG A 90 -13.08 -13.75 -5.89
N GLU A 91 -12.65 -14.94 -6.29
CA GLU A 91 -12.85 -16.17 -5.53
C GLU A 91 -12.38 -16.05 -4.07
N LEU A 92 -11.17 -15.52 -3.87
CA LEU A 92 -10.57 -15.39 -2.53
C LEU A 92 -11.25 -14.29 -1.69
N VAL A 93 -11.63 -13.18 -2.33
CA VAL A 93 -12.36 -12.11 -1.63
C VAL A 93 -13.75 -12.59 -1.24
N ASP A 94 -14.48 -13.28 -2.14
CA ASP A 94 -15.81 -13.86 -1.85
C ASP A 94 -15.73 -14.85 -0.69
N ALA A 95 -14.73 -15.73 -0.68
CA ALA A 95 -14.49 -16.68 0.41
C ALA A 95 -14.20 -15.99 1.74
N GLY A 96 -13.29 -15.01 1.75
CA GLY A 96 -12.94 -14.24 2.94
C GLY A 96 -14.13 -13.45 3.49
N VAL A 97 -14.90 -12.82 2.64
CA VAL A 97 -16.13 -12.10 3.02
C VAL A 97 -17.17 -13.06 3.61
N SER A 98 -17.35 -14.23 3.00
CA SER A 98 -18.27 -15.25 3.52
C SER A 98 -17.87 -15.75 4.91
N GLU A 99 -16.56 -15.95 5.13
CA GLU A 99 -16.04 -16.42 6.42
C GLU A 99 -16.10 -15.34 7.50
N LEU A 100 -15.75 -14.09 7.17
CA LEU A 100 -15.66 -13.00 8.14
C LEU A 100 -16.99 -12.23 8.33
N GLY A 101 -17.95 -12.39 7.42
CA GLY A 101 -19.29 -11.82 7.54
C GLY A 101 -19.47 -10.44 6.91
N GLY A 102 -18.55 -10.00 6.07
CA GLY A 102 -18.65 -8.72 5.34
C GLY A 102 -17.30 -8.15 4.95
N LEU A 103 -17.32 -6.95 4.35
CA LEU A 103 -16.12 -6.16 4.04
C LEU A 103 -16.44 -4.69 4.22
N ASP A 104 -15.59 -3.95 4.94
CA ASP A 104 -15.78 -2.54 5.23
C ASP A 104 -14.66 -1.67 4.64
N PHE A 105 -13.42 -2.18 4.65
CA PHE A 105 -12.25 -1.41 4.24
C PHE A 105 -11.39 -2.17 3.24
N VAL A 106 -10.75 -1.41 2.36
CA VAL A 106 -9.77 -1.94 1.39
C VAL A 106 -8.48 -1.13 1.47
N ILE A 107 -7.37 -1.80 1.65
CA ILE A 107 -6.04 -1.25 1.49
C ILE A 107 -5.41 -1.90 0.24
N ALA A 108 -5.55 -1.22 -0.89
CA ALA A 108 -4.94 -1.66 -2.14
C ALA A 108 -3.45 -1.25 -2.13
N ASN A 109 -2.63 -2.12 -1.54
CA ASN A 109 -1.23 -1.84 -1.24
C ASN A 109 -0.25 -2.58 -2.15
N ALA A 110 -0.62 -3.72 -2.73
CA ALA A 110 0.26 -4.49 -3.61
C ALA A 110 0.92 -3.61 -4.69
N GLY A 111 2.24 -3.73 -4.82
CA GLY A 111 2.98 -2.95 -5.79
C GLY A 111 4.46 -3.31 -5.82
N VAL A 112 5.08 -3.06 -6.96
CA VAL A 112 6.51 -3.32 -7.21
C VAL A 112 7.19 -2.06 -7.72
N SER A 113 8.50 -1.98 -7.51
CA SER A 113 9.37 -0.95 -8.10
C SER A 113 10.35 -1.63 -9.04
N PRO A 114 10.39 -1.26 -10.32
CA PRO A 114 11.36 -1.83 -11.26
C PRO A 114 12.76 -1.26 -11.00
N GLN A 115 13.77 -1.86 -11.64
CA GLN A 115 15.11 -1.31 -11.67
C GLN A 115 15.07 0.12 -12.24
N PRO A 116 15.67 1.11 -11.58
CA PRO A 116 15.78 2.45 -12.14
C PRO A 116 16.57 2.44 -13.46
N THR A 117 15.95 2.98 -14.52
CA THR A 117 16.60 3.13 -15.83
C THR A 117 15.92 4.26 -16.61
N THR A 118 16.57 4.74 -17.69
CA THR A 118 15.95 5.73 -18.57
C THR A 118 14.72 5.12 -19.24
N SER A 119 13.73 5.97 -19.55
CA SER A 119 12.46 5.47 -20.09
C SER A 119 12.59 4.82 -21.47
N TRP A 120 13.59 5.22 -22.26
CA TRP A 120 13.83 4.66 -23.59
C TRP A 120 14.69 3.38 -23.59
N GLU A 121 15.29 3.00 -22.46
CA GLU A 121 16.04 1.75 -22.28
C GLU A 121 15.23 0.70 -21.52
N ARG A 122 14.08 1.06 -20.96
CA ARG A 122 13.19 0.14 -20.24
C ARG A 122 12.55 -0.83 -21.23
N SER A 123 12.59 -2.13 -20.92
CA SER A 123 11.90 -3.14 -21.72
C SER A 123 10.38 -3.01 -21.60
N GLU A 124 9.67 -3.46 -22.63
CA GLU A 124 8.20 -3.52 -22.63
C GLU A 124 7.69 -4.41 -21.49
N GLU A 125 8.34 -5.54 -21.23
CA GLU A 125 8.00 -6.47 -20.16
C GLU A 125 8.08 -5.82 -18.75
N GLU A 126 9.16 -5.08 -18.46
CA GLU A 126 9.29 -4.35 -17.20
C GLU A 126 8.24 -3.23 -17.08
N TRP A 127 7.92 -2.56 -18.19
CA TRP A 127 6.86 -1.56 -18.24
C TRP A 127 5.51 -2.19 -17.92
N ASP A 128 5.13 -3.25 -18.64
CA ASP A 128 3.86 -3.94 -18.50
C ASP A 128 3.70 -4.54 -17.10
N THR A 129 4.74 -5.21 -16.60
CA THR A 129 4.74 -5.75 -15.21
C THR A 129 4.43 -4.66 -14.20
N THR A 130 5.08 -3.49 -14.33
CA THR A 130 4.87 -2.37 -13.39
C THR A 130 3.45 -1.80 -13.47
N ILE A 131 2.96 -1.56 -14.68
CA ILE A 131 1.62 -1.01 -14.91
C ILE A 131 0.55 -2.01 -14.49
N ASP A 132 0.69 -3.27 -14.88
CA ASP A 132 -0.29 -4.30 -14.59
C ASP A 132 -0.41 -4.60 -13.09
N ILE A 133 0.70 -4.62 -12.35
CA ILE A 133 0.65 -4.85 -10.90
C ILE A 133 0.15 -3.59 -10.19
N ASN A 134 0.82 -2.45 -10.40
CA ASN A 134 0.60 -1.28 -9.57
C ASN A 134 -0.73 -0.56 -9.88
N LEU A 135 -1.14 -0.50 -11.13
CA LEU A 135 -2.34 0.22 -11.56
C LEU A 135 -3.52 -0.72 -11.82
N LYS A 136 -3.36 -1.67 -12.75
CA LYS A 136 -4.44 -2.62 -13.05
C LYS A 136 -4.75 -3.52 -11.85
N GLY A 137 -3.74 -4.01 -11.12
CA GLY A 137 -3.95 -4.79 -9.90
C GLY A 137 -4.68 -4.02 -8.79
N THR A 138 -4.39 -2.71 -8.65
CA THR A 138 -5.17 -1.83 -7.76
C THR A 138 -6.62 -1.72 -8.21
N TRP A 139 -6.86 -1.53 -9.51
CA TRP A 139 -8.21 -1.50 -10.07
C TRP A 139 -8.92 -2.85 -9.90
N VAL A 140 -8.26 -3.97 -10.16
CA VAL A 140 -8.83 -5.32 -9.91
C VAL A 140 -9.22 -5.47 -8.45
N THR A 141 -8.33 -5.12 -7.51
CA THR A 141 -8.59 -5.17 -6.07
C THR A 141 -9.86 -4.39 -5.70
N THR A 142 -9.99 -3.15 -6.19
CA THR A 142 -11.18 -2.34 -5.91
C THR A 142 -12.43 -2.89 -6.58
N THR A 143 -12.33 -3.39 -7.82
CA THR A 143 -13.45 -3.94 -8.58
C THR A 143 -14.06 -5.17 -7.91
N VAL A 144 -13.25 -6.06 -7.35
CA VAL A 144 -13.78 -7.26 -6.68
C VAL A 144 -14.30 -6.96 -5.27
N ALA A 145 -13.78 -5.93 -4.61
CA ALA A 145 -14.12 -5.60 -3.23
C ALA A 145 -15.35 -4.70 -3.08
N ILE A 146 -15.52 -3.70 -3.95
CA ILE A 146 -16.58 -2.70 -3.85
C ILE A 146 -17.99 -3.29 -3.71
N PRO A 147 -18.41 -4.32 -4.49
CA PRO A 147 -19.74 -4.89 -4.33
C PRO A 147 -20.01 -5.41 -2.91
N HIS A 148 -19.01 -5.97 -2.23
CA HIS A 148 -19.16 -6.46 -0.86
C HIS A 148 -19.30 -5.32 0.14
N ILE A 149 -18.55 -4.22 -0.02
CA ILE A 149 -18.69 -3.03 0.83
C ILE A 149 -20.10 -2.46 0.68
N LEU A 150 -20.56 -2.29 -0.56
CA LEU A 150 -21.91 -1.77 -0.84
C LEU A 150 -23.01 -2.67 -0.25
N ALA A 151 -22.83 -3.98 -0.31
CA ALA A 151 -23.79 -4.96 0.22
C ALA A 151 -23.96 -4.87 1.75
N THR A 152 -23.00 -4.34 2.49
CA THR A 152 -23.15 -4.14 3.95
C THR A 152 -24.13 -3.03 4.30
N GLY A 153 -24.30 -2.03 3.43
CA GLY A 153 -25.09 -0.83 3.69
C GLY A 153 -24.55 0.07 4.81
N ARG A 154 -23.37 -0.24 5.37
CA ARG A 154 -22.78 0.47 6.52
C ARG A 154 -21.83 1.60 6.13
N GLY A 155 -21.65 1.84 4.82
CA GLY A 155 -20.59 2.67 4.33
C GLY A 155 -19.23 1.96 4.38
N GLY A 156 -18.13 2.68 4.19
CA GLY A 156 -16.79 2.09 4.21
C GLY A 156 -15.72 3.02 3.69
N ALA A 157 -14.51 2.49 3.51
CA ALA A 157 -13.42 3.27 2.94
C ALA A 157 -12.42 2.41 2.15
N LEU A 158 -11.93 2.99 1.06
CA LEU A 158 -10.83 2.47 0.27
C LEU A 158 -9.62 3.40 0.43
N VAL A 159 -8.46 2.82 0.66
CA VAL A 159 -7.17 3.50 0.67
C VAL A 159 -6.29 2.87 -0.40
N LEU A 160 -5.92 3.65 -1.41
CA LEU A 160 -5.06 3.21 -2.50
C LEU A 160 -3.63 3.72 -2.25
N ILE A 161 -2.66 2.80 -2.16
CA ILE A 161 -1.28 3.17 -1.88
C ILE A 161 -0.59 3.59 -3.18
N SER A 162 -0.42 4.90 -3.33
CA SER A 162 0.33 5.52 -4.41
C SER A 162 1.82 5.67 -4.02
N SER A 163 2.41 6.83 -4.24
CA SER A 163 3.78 7.22 -3.88
C SER A 163 3.94 8.74 -4.00
N MET A 164 4.96 9.32 -3.39
CA MET A 164 5.34 10.71 -3.64
C MET A 164 5.61 10.99 -5.12
N VAL A 165 6.11 10.00 -5.89
CA VAL A 165 6.29 10.16 -7.35
C VAL A 165 4.96 10.20 -8.12
N GLY A 166 3.85 9.80 -7.52
CA GLY A 166 2.49 10.01 -8.03
C GLY A 166 1.98 11.44 -7.81
N LEU A 167 2.77 12.31 -7.15
CA LEU A 167 2.49 13.75 -6.99
C LEU A 167 3.41 14.61 -7.85
N ARG A 168 4.69 14.26 -7.94
CA ARG A 168 5.71 15.10 -8.60
C ARG A 168 6.43 14.44 -9.80
N GLY A 169 6.28 13.14 -10.00
CA GLY A 169 7.10 12.36 -10.93
C GLY A 169 8.46 11.97 -10.32
N GLY A 170 9.26 11.26 -11.08
CA GLY A 170 10.61 10.83 -10.68
C GLY A 170 11.45 10.41 -11.89
N SER A 171 12.70 10.88 -11.95
CA SER A 171 13.66 10.46 -12.98
C SER A 171 13.94 8.97 -12.85
N PHE A 172 14.17 8.30 -13.96
CA PHE A 172 14.50 6.86 -14.05
C PHE A 172 13.40 5.90 -13.56
N THR A 173 12.20 6.41 -13.28
CA THR A 173 11.07 5.63 -12.76
C THR A 173 9.79 5.79 -13.58
N ALA A 174 9.89 5.95 -14.89
CA ALA A 174 8.76 6.34 -15.75
C ALA A 174 7.53 5.42 -15.59
N SER A 175 7.68 4.08 -15.69
CA SER A 175 6.56 3.16 -15.51
C SER A 175 5.97 3.22 -14.10
N TYR A 176 6.84 3.28 -13.09
CA TYR A 176 6.40 3.39 -11.69
C TYR A 176 5.65 4.70 -11.43
N ALA A 177 6.22 5.85 -11.85
CA ALA A 177 5.58 7.14 -11.71
C ALA A 177 4.22 7.16 -12.43
N THR A 178 4.17 6.68 -13.69
CA THR A 178 2.93 6.59 -14.46
C THR A 178 1.88 5.76 -13.74
N SER A 179 2.25 4.58 -13.22
CA SER A 179 1.33 3.73 -12.46
C SER A 179 0.78 4.44 -11.22
N LYS A 180 1.64 5.14 -10.46
CA LYS A 180 1.26 5.82 -9.21
C LYS A 180 0.43 7.09 -9.45
N TRP A 181 0.65 7.81 -10.56
CA TRP A 181 -0.27 8.86 -11.03
C TRP A 181 -1.63 8.26 -11.41
N GLY A 182 -1.66 7.12 -12.10
CA GLY A 182 -2.89 6.40 -12.43
C GLY A 182 -3.68 5.99 -11.20
N VAL A 183 -3.03 5.46 -10.16
CA VAL A 183 -3.67 5.13 -8.86
C VAL A 183 -4.31 6.36 -8.22
N ARG A 184 -3.64 7.51 -8.25
CA ARG A 184 -4.21 8.78 -7.79
C ARG A 184 -5.47 9.15 -8.56
N GLY A 185 -5.44 9.02 -9.89
CA GLY A 185 -6.60 9.27 -10.76
C GLY A 185 -7.77 8.32 -10.44
N LEU A 186 -7.48 7.02 -10.27
CA LEU A 186 -8.45 6.01 -9.89
C LEU A 186 -9.13 6.33 -8.55
N ALA A 187 -8.35 6.74 -7.52
CA ALA A 187 -8.91 7.12 -6.23
C ALA A 187 -9.92 8.27 -6.32
N LYS A 188 -9.66 9.26 -7.18
CA LYS A 188 -10.57 10.38 -7.39
C LYS A 188 -11.85 9.97 -8.12
N ALA A 189 -11.76 9.11 -9.13
CA ALA A 189 -12.92 8.58 -9.84
C ALA A 189 -13.82 7.78 -8.90
N LEU A 190 -13.23 6.82 -8.16
CA LEU A 190 -13.97 6.00 -7.19
C LEU A 190 -14.60 6.84 -6.06
N ALA A 191 -13.96 7.91 -5.61
CA ALA A 191 -14.54 8.81 -4.62
C ALA A 191 -15.85 9.46 -5.13
N GLY A 192 -15.88 9.85 -6.40
CA GLY A 192 -17.09 10.40 -7.04
C GLY A 192 -18.20 9.35 -7.22
N GLU A 193 -17.83 8.13 -7.63
CA GLU A 193 -18.79 7.04 -7.87
C GLU A 193 -19.42 6.51 -6.58
N LEU A 194 -18.65 6.48 -5.49
CA LEU A 194 -19.01 5.80 -4.24
C LEU A 194 -19.60 6.73 -3.16
N GLY A 195 -19.45 8.05 -3.32
CA GLY A 195 -19.83 9.02 -2.31
C GLY A 195 -21.30 8.94 -1.88
N PHE A 196 -22.22 8.71 -2.81
CA PHE A 196 -23.65 8.55 -2.53
C PHE A 196 -23.99 7.30 -1.70
N SER A 197 -23.09 6.33 -1.67
CA SER A 197 -23.21 5.12 -0.83
C SER A 197 -22.48 5.25 0.51
N ASN A 198 -22.02 6.46 0.87
CA ASN A 198 -21.22 6.70 2.06
C ASN A 198 -19.94 5.84 2.11
N VAL A 199 -19.35 5.56 0.95
CA VAL A 199 -18.07 4.87 0.81
C VAL A 199 -17.04 5.87 0.30
N ARG A 200 -15.95 6.02 1.06
CA ARG A 200 -14.88 6.99 0.77
C ARG A 200 -13.73 6.33 0.05
N CYS A 201 -13.05 7.05 -0.81
CA CYS A 201 -11.84 6.56 -1.47
C CYS A 201 -10.77 7.65 -1.47
N ASN A 202 -9.59 7.33 -0.93
CA ASN A 202 -8.46 8.24 -0.85
C ASN A 202 -7.17 7.54 -1.31
N SER A 203 -6.17 8.32 -1.71
CA SER A 203 -4.83 7.81 -1.96
C SER A 203 -3.84 8.33 -0.93
N ILE A 204 -2.98 7.44 -0.41
CA ILE A 204 -1.80 7.81 0.38
C ILE A 204 -0.60 7.82 -0.56
N HIS A 205 0.28 8.79 -0.36
CA HIS A 205 1.49 8.97 -1.16
C HIS A 205 2.73 8.90 -0.26
N PRO A 206 3.21 7.67 0.04
CA PRO A 206 4.40 7.49 0.85
C PRO A 206 5.66 8.08 0.20
N GLY A 207 6.57 8.58 1.02
CA GLY A 207 7.96 8.81 0.67
C GLY A 207 8.77 7.51 0.64
N ASN A 208 10.03 7.59 1.04
CA ASN A 208 10.86 6.40 1.22
C ASN A 208 10.46 5.72 2.53
N VAL A 209 9.85 4.54 2.45
CA VAL A 209 9.42 3.75 3.61
C VAL A 209 10.40 2.60 3.82
N ARG A 210 10.88 2.40 5.06
CA ARG A 210 11.83 1.33 5.41
C ARG A 210 11.17 -0.04 5.24
N THR A 211 11.39 -0.62 4.09
CA THR A 211 10.85 -1.92 3.69
C THR A 211 11.82 -2.61 2.73
N PRO A 212 11.68 -3.92 2.46
CA PRO A 212 12.51 -4.61 1.47
C PRO A 212 12.53 -3.95 0.08
N MET A 213 11.53 -3.13 -0.27
CA MET A 213 11.52 -2.36 -1.52
C MET A 213 12.66 -1.34 -1.62
N ILE A 214 13.10 -0.76 -0.49
CA ILE A 214 14.27 0.15 -0.47
C ILE A 214 15.49 -0.48 0.19
N GLU A 215 15.30 -1.49 1.03
CA GLU A 215 16.34 -2.22 1.74
C GLU A 215 16.78 -3.45 0.93
N ASN A 216 17.31 -3.20 -0.26
CA ASN A 216 17.80 -4.24 -1.17
C ASN A 216 19.08 -3.79 -1.87
N PRO A 217 19.94 -4.74 -2.34
CA PRO A 217 21.25 -4.42 -2.92
C PRO A 217 21.19 -3.45 -4.10
N SER A 218 20.18 -3.53 -4.95
CA SER A 218 20.02 -2.66 -6.13
C SER A 218 19.79 -1.20 -5.71
N MET A 219 18.84 -0.97 -4.80
CA MET A 219 18.51 0.36 -4.29
C MET A 219 19.67 0.94 -3.47
N ILE A 220 20.29 0.13 -2.61
CA ILE A 220 21.44 0.54 -1.80
C ILE A 220 22.58 0.95 -2.70
N SER A 221 22.94 0.17 -3.70
CA SER A 221 24.01 0.51 -4.65
C SER A 221 23.72 1.82 -5.37
N MET A 222 22.50 2.01 -5.89
CA MET A 222 22.12 3.23 -6.59
C MET A 222 22.19 4.46 -5.67
N MET A 223 21.64 4.39 -4.47
CA MET A 223 21.54 5.52 -3.55
C MET A 223 22.86 5.86 -2.85
N SER A 224 23.78 4.90 -2.72
CA SER A 224 25.12 5.12 -2.17
C SER A 224 26.19 5.47 -3.22
N GLY A 225 25.82 5.53 -4.50
CA GLY A 225 26.77 5.70 -5.61
C GLY A 225 27.68 4.49 -5.81
N GLY A 226 27.20 3.30 -5.49
CA GLY A 226 27.93 2.03 -5.64
C GLY A 226 28.92 1.72 -4.52
N GLN A 227 28.96 2.51 -3.44
CA GLN A 227 29.96 2.37 -2.37
C GLN A 227 29.39 1.76 -1.09
N GLY A 228 28.06 1.77 -0.90
CA GLY A 228 27.40 1.25 0.29
C GLY A 228 26.93 -0.19 0.15
N THR A 229 26.77 -0.87 1.28
CA THR A 229 26.27 -2.25 1.39
C THR A 229 25.09 -2.37 2.34
N THR A 230 24.80 -1.32 3.11
CA THR A 230 23.68 -1.26 4.07
C THR A 230 22.72 -0.12 3.74
N LEU A 231 21.50 -0.18 4.25
CA LEU A 231 20.52 0.90 4.11
C LEU A 231 21.06 2.21 4.75
N GLU A 232 21.77 2.12 5.87
CA GLU A 232 22.36 3.25 6.58
C GLU A 232 23.36 4.02 5.72
N ASP A 233 24.09 3.35 4.82
CA ASP A 233 24.99 4.01 3.87
C ASP A 233 24.27 4.95 2.89
N THR A 234 22.97 4.76 2.72
CA THR A 234 22.09 5.56 1.85
C THR A 234 21.40 6.72 2.57
N ALA A 235 21.51 6.77 3.91
CA ALA A 235 20.72 7.69 4.75
C ALA A 235 20.86 9.15 4.35
N LYS A 236 22.09 9.59 4.03
CA LYS A 236 22.36 10.97 3.61
C LYS A 236 21.64 11.32 2.29
N THR A 237 21.65 10.39 1.34
CA THR A 237 21.00 10.57 0.04
C THR A 237 19.47 10.62 0.20
N PHE A 238 18.89 9.69 0.94
CA PHE A 238 17.45 9.70 1.22
C PHE A 238 17.00 10.93 2.01
N ALA A 239 17.74 11.33 3.06
CA ALA A 239 17.45 12.57 3.79
C ALA A 239 17.55 13.80 2.88
N GLY A 240 18.49 13.78 1.93
CA GLY A 240 18.61 14.81 0.90
C GLY A 240 17.38 14.93 0.00
N MET A 241 16.54 13.93 -0.11
CA MET A 241 15.29 13.95 -0.90
C MET A 241 14.10 14.52 -0.14
N ASN A 242 14.20 14.71 1.17
CA ASN A 242 13.13 15.15 2.06
C ASN A 242 13.34 16.60 2.51
N GLN A 243 12.28 17.27 2.96
CA GLN A 243 12.39 18.56 3.66
C GLN A 243 12.77 18.35 5.13
N MET A 244 12.23 17.29 5.76
CA MET A 244 12.62 16.89 7.11
C MET A 244 13.94 16.10 7.06
N PRO A 245 14.77 16.13 8.13
CA PRO A 245 16.11 15.54 8.09
C PRO A 245 16.14 14.00 8.20
N GLN A 246 15.00 13.33 8.36
CA GLN A 246 14.92 11.88 8.42
C GLN A 246 15.11 11.28 7.03
N PRO A 247 15.84 10.16 6.88
CA PRO A 247 16.07 9.52 5.59
C PRO A 247 14.85 8.76 5.06
N TRP A 248 14.09 8.14 5.93
CA TRP A 248 12.91 7.32 5.60
C TRP A 248 11.84 7.41 6.68
N ILE A 249 10.71 6.81 6.39
CA ILE A 249 9.55 6.68 7.25
C ILE A 249 9.42 5.22 7.63
N GLU A 250 9.05 4.93 8.86
CA GLU A 250 8.67 3.56 9.24
C GLU A 250 7.26 3.23 8.75
N PRO A 251 6.96 1.95 8.41
CA PRO A 251 5.67 1.52 7.87
C PRO A 251 4.46 1.91 8.71
N GLU A 252 4.63 2.00 10.03
CA GLU A 252 3.61 2.38 11.02
C GLU A 252 2.99 3.76 10.75
N ALA A 253 3.77 4.69 10.20
CA ALA A 253 3.24 6.02 9.87
C ALA A 253 2.23 5.95 8.71
N ILE A 254 2.47 5.04 7.75
CA ILE A 254 1.56 4.84 6.62
C ILE A 254 0.29 4.12 7.10
N ALA A 255 0.45 3.08 7.93
CA ALA A 255 -0.67 2.34 8.51
C ALA A 255 -1.55 3.23 9.41
N SER A 256 -0.95 4.12 10.21
CA SER A 256 -1.66 5.10 11.03
C SER A 256 -2.51 6.05 10.19
N MET A 257 -1.99 6.53 9.05
CA MET A 257 -2.76 7.37 8.13
C MET A 257 -3.91 6.58 7.48
N ALA A 258 -3.67 5.32 7.11
CA ALA A 258 -4.72 4.45 6.57
C ALA A 258 -5.84 4.21 7.59
N LEU A 259 -5.50 3.94 8.86
CA LEU A 259 -6.46 3.82 9.96
C LEU A 259 -7.27 5.11 10.14
N TYR A 260 -6.61 6.27 10.17
CA TYR A 260 -7.29 7.56 10.26
C TYR A 260 -8.31 7.73 9.13
N LEU A 261 -7.91 7.48 7.88
CA LEU A 261 -8.78 7.60 6.72
C LEU A 261 -9.94 6.58 6.73
N CYS A 262 -9.78 5.41 7.35
CA CYS A 262 -10.84 4.39 7.47
C CYS A 262 -11.75 4.62 8.68
N SER A 263 -11.32 5.40 9.68
CA SER A 263 -12.10 5.69 10.89
C SER A 263 -13.10 6.84 10.70
N ASP A 264 -13.93 7.06 11.74
CA ASP A 264 -14.85 8.19 11.81
C ASP A 264 -14.12 9.55 11.83
N ALA A 265 -12.87 9.58 12.32
CA ALA A 265 -12.06 10.81 12.28
C ALA A 265 -11.77 11.27 10.84
N GLY A 266 -11.73 10.34 9.88
CA GLY A 266 -11.60 10.62 8.44
C GLY A 266 -12.93 10.77 7.69
N ALA A 267 -14.09 10.80 8.36
CA ALA A 267 -15.41 10.77 7.72
C ALA A 267 -15.64 11.88 6.67
N GLY A 268 -15.03 13.04 6.86
CA GLY A 268 -15.12 14.15 5.91
C GLY A 268 -14.13 14.12 4.74
N ILE A 269 -13.32 13.05 4.59
CA ILE A 269 -12.21 13.01 3.62
C ILE A 269 -12.49 11.95 2.56
N THR A 270 -12.72 12.38 1.32
CA THR A 270 -12.81 11.51 0.14
C THR A 270 -12.21 12.22 -1.09
N GLY A 271 -11.63 11.46 -2.02
CA GLY A 271 -10.93 11.98 -3.21
C GLY A 271 -9.61 12.70 -2.91
N ALA A 272 -9.13 12.63 -1.67
CA ALA A 272 -7.89 13.27 -1.27
C ALA A 272 -6.66 12.47 -1.71
N SER A 273 -5.56 13.21 -1.91
CA SER A 273 -4.22 12.65 -2.15
C SER A 273 -3.34 13.09 -0.98
N ILE A 274 -3.05 12.19 -0.06
CA ILE A 274 -2.42 12.49 1.23
C ILE A 274 -0.93 12.11 1.18
N PRO A 275 0.00 13.08 1.16
CA PRO A 275 1.42 12.77 1.28
C PRO A 275 1.77 12.36 2.72
N VAL A 276 2.54 11.28 2.86
CA VAL A 276 3.22 10.87 4.08
C VAL A 276 4.66 10.61 3.67
N ASP A 277 5.45 11.67 3.51
CA ASP A 277 6.67 11.63 2.71
C ASP A 277 7.81 12.55 3.20
N LEU A 278 7.73 12.99 4.45
CA LEU A 278 8.71 13.92 5.05
C LEU A 278 8.88 15.23 4.24
N GLY A 279 7.86 15.63 3.47
CA GLY A 279 7.89 16.77 2.58
C GLY A 279 8.66 16.52 1.28
N GLY A 280 8.91 15.26 0.93
CA GLY A 280 9.66 14.90 -0.26
C GLY A 280 8.97 15.31 -1.56
N SER A 281 7.63 15.30 -1.64
CA SER A 281 6.89 15.76 -2.80
C SER A 281 6.93 17.28 -3.01
N GLU A 282 7.17 18.04 -1.94
CA GLU A 282 7.21 19.50 -1.94
C GLU A 282 8.65 20.08 -1.95
N LYS A 283 9.67 19.21 -2.02
CA LYS A 283 11.05 19.65 -2.05
C LYS A 283 11.38 20.24 -3.42
N PHE A 284 11.56 21.56 -3.47
CA PHE A 284 12.07 22.22 -4.65
C PHE A 284 13.56 21.88 -4.82
N GLY A 285 13.98 21.61 -6.07
CA GLY A 285 15.39 21.39 -6.36
C GLY A 285 16.21 22.62 -5.96
N THR A 286 17.14 22.42 -5.06
CA THR A 286 18.21 23.40 -4.74
C THR A 286 19.42 23.11 -5.61
#